data_2c561497f6be2d1b8963d3adb6b8c7a8
#
_entry.id   2c561497f6be2d1b8963d3adb6b8c7a8
#
_cell.length_a   1.000
_cell.length_b   1.000
_cell.length_c   1.000
_cell.angle_alpha   90.00
_cell.angle_beta   90.00
_cell.angle_gamma   90.00
#
_symmetry.space_group_name_H-M   'P 1'
#
loop_
_entity.id
_entity.type
_entity.pdbx_description
1 polymer ?
#
loop_
_entity_poly.entity_id
_entity_poly.type
_entity_poly.pdbx_seq_one_letter_code
_entity_poly.pdbx_strand_id
1 'polypeptide(L)'
;MSDDDNLAKKLTPSAKTRRRRSSTRPEPLSRRWIVRLVMLLIAFLITVTLGVLAWGVSEFNARGPSTEPVTVVLEKGAGVNAIARQLETAGVIRRADVFAIATRISKTAKKLKAGEYQIPAAVSARAVMHILIRGETVVRKLTIAEGLQTAQALELIMAAEGLQGDLDAGGGLSLAEGRLLPETWHYKWGDSRRDILRRMQEGHAQMMEKEWAARAPDLPFQTKDEAVVLASIVEKETGKADERAHVAGVFVNRLRLGMRLQSDPTVAFGLSPDAPLDRLLSRTDLRTDHAWNTYMRKGLPPSPIALPGRASIQAVLHPLTTKDLYFVADGTGGHVFAQTLAGHNRNVAKWRRLQRALTTGGD
;
A
#
# COMPACT_ATOMS: atom_id res chain seq x y z
N MET A 1 -77.61 -118.76 38.52
CA MET A 1 -77.61 -118.62 39.94
C MET A 1 -76.78 -117.41 40.23
N SER A 2 -77.41 -116.42 40.60
CA SER A 2 -77.12 -115.43 41.67
C SER A 2 -75.98 -114.50 41.33
N ASP A 3 -76.35 -113.38 41.09
CA ASP A 3 -76.55 -112.16 41.99
C ASP A 3 -75.17 -111.57 42.30
N ASP A 4 -75.02 -110.47 42.29
CA ASP A 4 -75.46 -109.18 42.72
C ASP A 4 -74.31 -108.16 42.38
N ASP A 5 -74.67 -107.17 41.85
CA ASP A 5 -75.03 -105.85 42.39
C ASP A 5 -73.80 -104.99 42.73
N ASN A 6 -73.73 -103.83 42.14
CA ASN A 6 -74.13 -102.56 42.64
C ASN A 6 -72.96 -101.55 42.88
N LEU A 7 -73.18 -100.42 42.33
CA LEU A 7 -72.98 -99.05 42.81
C LEU A 7 -71.56 -98.55 42.97
N ALA A 8 -71.18 -97.53 42.30
CA ALA A 8 -71.11 -96.12 42.81
C ALA A 8 -70.41 -95.19 41.81
N LYS A 9 -71.17 -94.38 41.26
CA LYS A 9 -71.15 -92.93 41.49
C LYS A 9 -69.87 -92.20 41.13
N LYS A 10 -69.90 -91.52 40.00
CA LYS A 10 -69.65 -90.06 39.86
C LYS A 10 -68.47 -89.46 40.68
N LEU A 11 -67.50 -89.00 39.99
CA LEU A 11 -66.95 -87.66 40.19
C LEU A 11 -66.24 -87.22 38.92
N THR A 12 -66.79 -86.24 38.24
CA THR A 12 -66.24 -85.47 37.15
C THR A 12 -65.23 -84.46 37.69
N PRO A 13 -63.98 -84.32 37.09
CA PRO A 13 -63.16 -83.13 37.37
C PRO A 13 -63.38 -82.09 36.26
N SER A 14 -63.72 -80.93 36.73
CA SER A 14 -63.87 -79.64 36.07
C SER A 14 -62.74 -79.34 35.06
N ALA A 15 -63.14 -79.10 33.84
CA ALA A 15 -62.21 -78.63 32.76
C ALA A 15 -61.75 -77.18 33.07
N LYS A 16 -60.51 -76.97 33.51
CA LYS A 16 -59.89 -75.66 33.50
C LYS A 16 -59.59 -75.29 32.08
N THR A 17 -60.35 -74.36 31.53
CA THR A 17 -60.08 -73.68 30.27
C THR A 17 -58.78 -72.89 30.37
N ARG A 18 -57.69 -73.46 29.86
CA ARG A 18 -56.42 -72.79 29.58
C ARG A 18 -56.64 -71.82 28.43
N ARG A 19 -56.85 -70.52 28.72
CA ARG A 19 -56.71 -69.42 27.75
C ARG A 19 -55.33 -69.53 27.12
N ARG A 20 -55.23 -69.96 25.91
CA ARG A 20 -54.10 -69.84 25.01
C ARG A 20 -53.91 -68.36 24.76
N ARG A 21 -52.93 -67.67 25.44
CA ARG A 21 -52.39 -66.41 24.99
C ARG A 21 -51.76 -66.67 23.62
N SER A 22 -52.43 -66.17 22.59
CA SER A 22 -51.86 -66.10 21.27
C SER A 22 -50.72 -65.07 21.31
N SER A 23 -49.50 -65.53 21.48
CA SER A 23 -48.32 -64.71 21.20
C SER A 23 -48.30 -64.47 19.68
N THR A 24 -48.85 -63.34 19.26
CA THR A 24 -48.65 -62.82 17.91
C THR A 24 -47.15 -62.46 17.81
N ARG A 25 -46.33 -63.41 17.43
CA ARG A 25 -44.99 -63.07 16.92
C ARG A 25 -45.22 -62.17 15.71
N PRO A 26 -44.55 -60.95 15.66
CA PRO A 26 -44.66 -60.13 14.48
C PRO A 26 -44.09 -60.93 13.29
N GLU A 27 -44.89 -61.09 12.25
CA GLU A 27 -44.42 -61.74 11.03
C GLU A 27 -43.18 -61.00 10.51
N PRO A 28 -42.12 -61.74 10.12
CA PRO A 28 -40.95 -61.10 9.54
C PRO A 28 -41.36 -60.37 8.28
N LEU A 29 -41.04 -59.05 8.23
CA LEU A 29 -41.28 -58.21 7.08
C LEU A 29 -40.83 -58.95 5.82
N SER A 30 -41.74 -59.20 4.86
CA SER A 30 -41.41 -59.92 3.65
C SER A 30 -40.26 -59.19 2.94
N ARG A 31 -39.27 -59.90 2.40
CA ARG A 31 -38.10 -59.37 1.68
C ARG A 31 -38.48 -58.30 0.65
N ARG A 32 -39.66 -58.36 0.07
CA ARG A 32 -40.21 -57.35 -0.87
C ARG A 32 -40.48 -56.03 -0.20
N TRP A 33 -40.98 -56.03 1.05
CA TRP A 33 -41.23 -54.80 1.80
C TRP A 33 -39.92 -54.12 2.25
N ILE A 34 -38.92 -54.86 2.66
CA ILE A 34 -37.60 -54.37 2.99
C ILE A 34 -36.96 -53.68 1.77
N VAL A 35 -37.02 -54.35 0.58
CA VAL A 35 -36.51 -53.78 -0.68
C VAL A 35 -37.24 -52.47 -1.04
N ARG A 36 -38.57 -52.40 -0.89
CA ARG A 36 -39.34 -51.17 -1.15
C ARG A 36 -38.96 -50.07 -0.21
N LEU A 37 -38.78 -50.32 1.10
CA LEU A 37 -38.34 -49.34 2.08
C LEU A 37 -36.93 -48.80 1.76
N VAL A 38 -36.00 -49.65 1.40
CA VAL A 38 -34.64 -49.26 0.97
C VAL A 38 -34.68 -48.39 -0.29
N MET A 39 -35.48 -48.78 -1.31
CA MET A 39 -35.63 -47.98 -2.52
C MET A 39 -36.23 -46.59 -2.22
N LEU A 40 -37.23 -46.49 -1.36
CA LEU A 40 -37.83 -45.23 -0.93
C LEU A 40 -36.83 -44.38 -0.17
N LEU A 41 -36.03 -44.97 0.71
CA LEU A 41 -34.96 -44.25 1.45
C LEU A 41 -33.90 -43.72 0.46
N ILE A 42 -33.47 -44.51 -0.49
CA ILE A 42 -32.51 -44.07 -1.51
C ILE A 42 -33.09 -42.93 -2.35
N ALA A 43 -34.35 -43.06 -2.80
CA ALA A 43 -35.02 -42.00 -3.56
C ALA A 43 -35.16 -40.73 -2.74
N PHE A 44 -35.51 -40.83 -1.45
CA PHE A 44 -35.56 -39.70 -0.51
C PHE A 44 -34.22 -39.03 -0.37
N LEU A 45 -33.13 -39.79 -0.11
CA LEU A 45 -31.77 -39.29 0.00
C LEU A 45 -31.30 -38.58 -1.28
N ILE A 46 -31.61 -39.16 -2.45
CA ILE A 46 -31.30 -38.52 -3.75
C ILE A 46 -32.05 -37.18 -3.87
N THR A 47 -33.34 -37.16 -3.57
CA THR A 47 -34.16 -35.93 -3.64
C THR A 47 -33.65 -34.85 -2.71
N VAL A 48 -33.34 -35.20 -1.45
CA VAL A 48 -32.75 -34.27 -0.49
C VAL A 48 -31.40 -33.75 -0.97
N THR A 49 -30.53 -34.63 -1.47
CA THR A 49 -29.23 -34.25 -1.99
C THR A 49 -29.34 -33.27 -3.17
N LEU A 50 -30.21 -33.56 -4.12
CA LEU A 50 -30.47 -32.68 -5.26
C LEU A 50 -31.05 -31.33 -4.82
N GLY A 51 -31.96 -31.34 -3.82
CA GLY A 51 -32.51 -30.11 -3.21
C GLY A 51 -31.44 -29.24 -2.57
N VAL A 52 -30.55 -29.84 -1.78
CA VAL A 52 -29.42 -29.15 -1.15
C VAL A 52 -28.45 -28.60 -2.20
N LEU A 53 -28.15 -29.35 -3.24
CA LEU A 53 -27.28 -28.88 -4.33
C LEU A 53 -27.92 -27.70 -5.07
N ALA A 54 -29.20 -27.81 -5.43
CA ALA A 54 -29.92 -26.74 -6.11
C ALA A 54 -30.00 -25.48 -5.28
N TRP A 55 -30.25 -25.61 -3.97
CA TRP A 55 -30.21 -24.50 -3.03
C TRP A 55 -28.82 -23.87 -2.95
N GLY A 56 -27.75 -24.66 -2.80
CA GLY A 56 -26.39 -24.18 -2.73
C GLY A 56 -25.96 -23.42 -3.99
N VAL A 57 -26.34 -23.91 -5.17
CA VAL A 57 -26.08 -23.23 -6.45
C VAL A 57 -26.87 -21.91 -6.53
N SER A 58 -28.13 -21.91 -6.10
CA SER A 58 -28.96 -20.71 -6.05
C SER A 58 -28.37 -19.66 -5.14
N GLU A 59 -27.96 -20.05 -3.93
CA GLU A 59 -27.36 -19.15 -2.93
C GLU A 59 -26.03 -18.58 -3.41
N PHE A 60 -25.19 -19.40 -4.04
CA PHE A 60 -23.90 -18.97 -4.59
C PHE A 60 -24.03 -17.93 -5.72
N ASN A 61 -25.12 -17.98 -6.48
CA ASN A 61 -25.42 -17.06 -7.57
C ASN A 61 -26.34 -15.89 -7.13
N ALA A 62 -26.94 -15.97 -5.96
CA ALA A 62 -27.82 -14.91 -5.43
C ALA A 62 -27.05 -13.61 -5.19
N ARG A 63 -27.74 -12.49 -5.28
CA ARG A 63 -27.18 -11.17 -4.96
C ARG A 63 -26.65 -11.14 -3.53
N GLY A 64 -25.47 -10.56 -3.34
CA GLY A 64 -24.88 -10.34 -2.01
C GLY A 64 -25.74 -9.42 -1.15
N PRO A 65 -25.49 -9.43 0.18
CA PRO A 65 -26.28 -8.65 1.13
C PRO A 65 -25.90 -7.15 1.19
N SER A 66 -24.72 -6.77 0.71
CA SER A 66 -24.22 -5.39 0.77
C SER A 66 -25.01 -4.45 -0.13
N THR A 67 -25.40 -3.30 0.39
CA THR A 67 -26.07 -2.21 -0.37
C THR A 67 -25.11 -1.19 -0.93
N GLU A 68 -23.87 -1.16 -0.41
CA GLU A 68 -22.79 -0.25 -0.82
C GLU A 68 -21.50 -1.05 -1.09
N PRO A 69 -20.54 -0.47 -1.82
CA PRO A 69 -19.24 -1.11 -2.00
C PRO A 69 -18.53 -1.34 -0.66
N VAL A 70 -17.99 -2.53 -0.45
CA VAL A 70 -17.32 -2.91 0.80
C VAL A 70 -15.85 -3.15 0.53
N THR A 71 -14.98 -2.55 1.35
CA THR A 71 -13.54 -2.83 1.32
C THR A 71 -13.21 -3.98 2.27
N VAL A 72 -12.53 -5.01 1.73
CA VAL A 72 -12.11 -6.18 2.51
C VAL A 72 -10.63 -6.43 2.29
N VAL A 73 -9.89 -6.63 3.38
CA VAL A 73 -8.48 -7.02 3.34
C VAL A 73 -8.36 -8.52 3.58
N LEU A 74 -7.80 -9.25 2.61
CA LEU A 74 -7.51 -10.67 2.70
C LEU A 74 -6.00 -10.87 2.92
N GLU A 75 -5.63 -11.47 4.05
CA GLU A 75 -4.24 -11.66 4.42
C GLU A 75 -3.54 -12.76 3.60
N LYS A 76 -2.24 -12.59 3.37
CA LYS A 76 -1.40 -13.62 2.72
C LYS A 76 -1.40 -14.90 3.55
N GLY A 77 -1.65 -16.04 2.90
CA GLY A 77 -1.68 -17.35 3.57
C GLY A 77 -3.01 -17.72 4.22
N ALA A 78 -4.01 -16.85 4.19
CA ALA A 78 -5.34 -17.19 4.69
C ALA A 78 -5.96 -18.35 3.89
N GLY A 79 -6.43 -19.38 4.61
CA GLY A 79 -7.11 -20.51 4.00
C GLY A 79 -8.51 -20.12 3.51
N VAL A 80 -9.08 -20.88 2.55
CA VAL A 80 -10.39 -20.59 1.95
C VAL A 80 -11.52 -20.41 2.97
N ASN A 81 -11.48 -21.13 4.11
CA ASN A 81 -12.49 -20.98 5.16
C ASN A 81 -12.33 -19.64 5.91
N ALA A 82 -11.10 -19.16 6.12
CA ALA A 82 -10.84 -17.87 6.74
C ALA A 82 -11.31 -16.75 5.82
N ILE A 83 -10.95 -16.82 4.53
CA ILE A 83 -11.40 -15.88 3.50
C ILE A 83 -12.94 -15.83 3.45
N ALA A 84 -13.60 -16.98 3.41
CA ALA A 84 -15.06 -17.06 3.35
C ALA A 84 -15.71 -16.40 4.58
N ARG A 85 -15.19 -16.65 5.79
CA ARG A 85 -15.70 -16.00 7.03
C ARG A 85 -15.45 -14.50 7.03
N GLN A 86 -14.28 -14.03 6.57
CA GLN A 86 -14.01 -12.59 6.46
C GLN A 86 -15.01 -11.91 5.51
N LEU A 87 -15.29 -12.53 4.35
CA LEU A 87 -16.27 -12.01 3.39
C LEU A 87 -17.71 -11.99 3.95
N GLU A 88 -18.10 -13.01 4.73
CA GLU A 88 -19.39 -13.07 5.40
C GLU A 88 -19.49 -12.01 6.50
N THR A 89 -18.49 -11.91 7.38
CA THR A 89 -18.43 -10.90 8.45
C THR A 89 -18.46 -9.49 7.90
N ALA A 90 -17.78 -9.24 6.76
CA ALA A 90 -17.82 -7.97 6.06
C ALA A 90 -19.14 -7.69 5.32
N GLY A 91 -20.10 -8.61 5.35
CA GLY A 91 -21.38 -8.47 4.66
C GLY A 91 -21.30 -8.53 3.14
N VAL A 92 -20.22 -9.09 2.58
CA VAL A 92 -20.03 -9.23 1.12
C VAL A 92 -20.77 -10.44 0.58
N ILE A 93 -20.75 -11.55 1.30
CA ILE A 93 -21.46 -12.78 0.96
C ILE A 93 -22.40 -13.18 2.12
N ARG A 94 -23.45 -13.96 1.81
CA ARG A 94 -24.43 -14.40 2.80
C ARG A 94 -23.97 -15.59 3.62
N ARG A 95 -23.20 -16.51 2.99
CA ARG A 95 -22.89 -17.84 3.53
C ARG A 95 -21.45 -18.22 3.23
N ALA A 96 -20.62 -18.25 4.27
CA ALA A 96 -19.21 -18.65 4.17
C ALA A 96 -19.03 -20.13 3.77
N ASP A 97 -19.89 -21.02 4.30
CA ASP A 97 -19.85 -22.43 4.00
C ASP A 97 -20.12 -22.72 2.50
N VAL A 98 -21.13 -22.07 1.93
CA VAL A 98 -21.46 -22.19 0.49
C VAL A 98 -20.30 -21.70 -0.37
N PHE A 99 -19.71 -20.55 -0.04
CA PHE A 99 -18.54 -20.01 -0.76
C PHE A 99 -17.33 -20.97 -0.69
N ALA A 100 -17.01 -21.46 0.52
CA ALA A 100 -15.87 -22.36 0.70
C ALA A 100 -16.05 -23.70 -0.01
N ILE A 101 -17.26 -24.29 -0.01
CA ILE A 101 -17.57 -25.53 -0.70
C ILE A 101 -17.49 -25.30 -2.23
N ALA A 102 -18.14 -24.25 -2.75
CA ALA A 102 -18.13 -23.94 -4.17
C ALA A 102 -16.71 -23.72 -4.73
N THR A 103 -15.87 -22.99 -3.99
CA THR A 103 -14.45 -22.76 -4.36
C THR A 103 -13.62 -24.05 -4.37
N ARG A 104 -13.91 -25.01 -3.48
CA ARG A 104 -13.23 -26.32 -3.47
C ARG A 104 -13.68 -27.20 -4.62
N ILE A 105 -15.00 -27.30 -4.85
CA ILE A 105 -15.59 -28.09 -5.95
C ILE A 105 -15.05 -27.58 -7.29
N SER A 106 -15.01 -26.27 -7.49
CA SER A 106 -14.47 -25.65 -8.72
C SER A 106 -12.94 -25.69 -8.82
N LYS A 107 -12.23 -26.24 -7.82
CA LYS A 107 -10.76 -26.32 -7.75
C LYS A 107 -10.08 -24.94 -7.83
N THR A 108 -10.76 -23.88 -7.37
CA THR A 108 -10.27 -22.49 -7.43
C THR A 108 -9.71 -21.99 -6.11
N ALA A 109 -9.82 -22.74 -5.02
CA ALA A 109 -9.38 -22.35 -3.68
C ALA A 109 -7.92 -21.85 -3.63
N LYS A 110 -7.01 -22.46 -4.39
CA LYS A 110 -5.59 -22.06 -4.48
C LYS A 110 -5.34 -20.88 -5.42
N LYS A 111 -6.34 -20.43 -6.16
CA LYS A 111 -6.24 -19.31 -7.11
C LYS A 111 -6.71 -17.99 -6.50
N LEU A 112 -7.30 -18.02 -5.31
CA LEU A 112 -7.71 -16.83 -4.60
C LEU A 112 -6.46 -16.06 -4.19
N LYS A 113 -6.39 -14.76 -4.53
CA LYS A 113 -5.24 -13.91 -4.24
C LYS A 113 -5.52 -13.08 -2.98
N ALA A 114 -4.50 -12.91 -2.16
CA ALA A 114 -4.53 -11.99 -1.01
C ALA A 114 -4.46 -10.54 -1.48
N GLY A 115 -4.85 -9.60 -0.61
CA GLY A 115 -4.81 -8.18 -0.87
C GLY A 115 -6.06 -7.45 -0.41
N GLU A 116 -6.11 -6.17 -0.65
CA GLU A 116 -7.26 -5.31 -0.38
C GLU A 116 -8.17 -5.28 -1.61
N TYR A 117 -9.46 -5.50 -1.40
CA TYR A 117 -10.46 -5.52 -2.46
C TYR A 117 -11.59 -4.54 -2.15
N GLN A 118 -11.97 -3.75 -3.13
CA GLN A 118 -13.21 -2.99 -3.10
C GLN A 118 -14.28 -3.77 -3.87
N ILE A 119 -15.14 -4.46 -3.12
CA ILE A 119 -16.18 -5.31 -3.70
C ILE A 119 -17.43 -4.45 -3.94
N PRO A 120 -17.98 -4.41 -5.18
CA PRO A 120 -19.19 -3.64 -5.48
C PRO A 120 -20.40 -4.16 -4.69
N ALA A 121 -21.41 -3.29 -4.52
CA ALA A 121 -22.65 -3.64 -3.86
C ALA A 121 -23.39 -4.78 -4.58
N ALA A 122 -24.11 -5.58 -3.81
CA ALA A 122 -25.01 -6.64 -4.27
C ALA A 122 -24.39 -7.69 -5.21
N VAL A 123 -23.06 -7.85 -5.17
CA VAL A 123 -22.33 -8.82 -6.02
C VAL A 123 -22.53 -10.24 -5.47
N SER A 124 -22.79 -11.23 -6.35
CA SER A 124 -22.96 -12.62 -5.94
C SER A 124 -21.65 -13.24 -5.44
N ALA A 125 -21.74 -14.25 -4.57
CA ALA A 125 -20.58 -15.00 -4.08
C ALA A 125 -19.72 -15.57 -5.23
N ARG A 126 -20.35 -15.98 -6.34
CA ARG A 126 -19.66 -16.39 -7.57
C ARG A 126 -18.82 -15.26 -8.18
N ALA A 127 -19.39 -14.07 -8.30
CA ALA A 127 -18.68 -12.92 -8.85
C ALA A 127 -17.54 -12.47 -7.93
N VAL A 128 -17.75 -12.49 -6.61
CA VAL A 128 -16.69 -12.28 -5.61
C VAL A 128 -15.53 -13.26 -5.83
N MET A 129 -15.81 -14.56 -5.96
CA MET A 129 -14.78 -15.56 -6.25
C MET A 129 -13.96 -15.19 -7.51
N HIS A 130 -14.61 -14.74 -8.58
CA HIS A 130 -13.91 -14.32 -9.79
C HIS A 130 -13.06 -13.06 -9.59
N ILE A 131 -13.52 -12.07 -8.83
CA ILE A 131 -12.75 -10.88 -8.47
C ILE A 131 -11.47 -11.29 -7.75
N LEU A 132 -11.58 -12.19 -6.76
CA LEU A 132 -10.43 -12.69 -5.99
C LEU A 132 -9.46 -13.51 -6.85
N ILE A 133 -9.94 -14.29 -7.81
CA ILE A 133 -9.10 -15.07 -8.74
C ILE A 133 -8.33 -14.13 -9.69
N ARG A 134 -8.99 -13.09 -10.24
CA ARG A 134 -8.31 -12.10 -11.09
C ARG A 134 -7.30 -11.28 -10.29
N GLY A 135 -7.54 -11.08 -9.00
CA GLY A 135 -6.68 -10.29 -8.12
C GLY A 135 -6.78 -8.79 -8.43
N GLU A 136 -7.98 -8.32 -8.66
CA GLU A 136 -8.31 -6.90 -8.87
C GLU A 136 -8.27 -6.15 -7.53
N THR A 137 -7.05 -6.08 -6.97
CA THR A 137 -6.80 -5.44 -5.67
C THR A 137 -6.75 -3.92 -5.80
N VAL A 138 -7.09 -3.23 -4.72
CA VAL A 138 -6.90 -1.79 -4.59
C VAL A 138 -5.44 -1.45 -4.76
N VAL A 139 -5.14 -0.45 -5.57
CA VAL A 139 -3.81 0.12 -5.74
C VAL A 139 -3.74 1.41 -4.94
N ARG A 140 -2.90 1.40 -3.91
CA ARG A 140 -2.63 2.55 -3.06
C ARG A 140 -1.50 3.40 -3.62
N LYS A 141 -1.45 4.67 -3.23
CA LYS A 141 -0.43 5.63 -3.66
C LYS A 141 0.33 6.15 -2.47
N LEU A 142 1.64 6.18 -2.58
CA LEU A 142 2.55 6.85 -1.65
C LEU A 142 3.30 7.94 -2.42
N THR A 143 3.01 9.20 -2.11
CA THR A 143 3.69 10.34 -2.74
C THR A 143 4.82 10.82 -1.85
N ILE A 144 6.03 10.79 -2.38
CA ILE A 144 7.22 11.39 -1.80
C ILE A 144 7.48 12.68 -2.55
N ALA A 145 7.31 13.80 -1.88
CA ALA A 145 7.51 15.11 -2.50
C ALA A 145 8.99 15.38 -2.78
N GLU A 146 9.26 16.13 -3.85
CA GLU A 146 10.58 16.69 -4.13
C GLU A 146 11.01 17.63 -2.98
N GLY A 147 12.29 17.71 -2.69
CA GLY A 147 12.84 18.59 -1.65
C GLY A 147 12.70 18.06 -0.21
N LEU A 148 12.10 16.88 0.02
CA LEU A 148 12.15 16.21 1.32
C LEU A 148 13.56 15.68 1.61
N GLN A 149 13.90 15.59 2.88
CA GLN A 149 15.06 14.83 3.33
C GLN A 149 14.78 13.33 3.30
N THR A 150 15.81 12.50 3.19
CA THR A 150 15.68 11.04 3.19
C THR A 150 14.95 10.54 4.45
N ALA A 151 15.26 11.12 5.64
CA ALA A 151 14.59 10.77 6.89
C ALA A 151 13.07 10.96 6.80
N GLN A 152 12.59 12.08 6.27
CA GLN A 152 11.17 12.36 6.09
C GLN A 152 10.51 11.37 5.10
N ALA A 153 11.22 11.01 4.02
CA ALA A 153 10.71 10.00 3.08
C ALA A 153 10.56 8.63 3.75
N LEU A 154 11.51 8.25 4.62
CA LEU A 154 11.44 7.00 5.39
C LEU A 154 10.26 7.01 6.38
N GLU A 155 10.01 8.13 7.06
CA GLU A 155 8.84 8.29 7.93
C GLU A 155 7.52 8.06 7.16
N LEU A 156 7.40 8.65 5.96
CA LEU A 156 6.22 8.45 5.11
C LEU A 156 6.07 6.98 4.68
N ILE A 157 7.17 6.29 4.34
CA ILE A 157 7.15 4.85 4.01
C ILE A 157 6.73 4.03 5.24
N MET A 158 7.23 4.37 6.42
CA MET A 158 6.88 3.67 7.66
C MET A 158 5.41 3.89 8.06
N ALA A 159 4.89 5.07 7.85
CA ALA A 159 3.50 5.43 8.12
C ALA A 159 2.51 4.91 7.05
N ALA A 160 2.99 4.46 5.88
CA ALA A 160 2.13 4.03 4.79
C ALA A 160 1.33 2.77 5.17
N GLU A 161 0.02 2.93 5.25
CA GLU A 161 -0.92 1.87 5.63
C GLU A 161 -0.90 0.72 4.61
N GLY A 162 -0.89 -0.52 5.09
CA GLY A 162 -0.86 -1.71 4.24
C GLY A 162 0.52 -2.14 3.78
N LEU A 163 1.56 -1.32 3.89
CA LEU A 163 2.94 -1.76 3.71
C LEU A 163 3.41 -2.57 4.93
N GLN A 164 4.18 -3.63 4.68
CA GLN A 164 4.65 -4.56 5.71
C GLN A 164 6.17 -4.66 5.78
N GLY A 165 6.65 -5.19 6.91
CA GLY A 165 8.07 -5.45 7.15
C GLY A 165 8.81 -4.22 7.63
N ASP A 166 10.05 -4.45 8.10
CA ASP A 166 10.96 -3.43 8.60
C ASP A 166 11.94 -3.01 7.50
N LEU A 167 12.35 -1.75 7.48
CA LEU A 167 13.35 -1.24 6.54
C LEU A 167 14.74 -1.82 6.85
N ASP A 168 15.06 -2.06 8.14
CA ASP A 168 16.38 -2.50 8.59
C ASP A 168 16.60 -4.02 8.49
N ALA A 169 15.54 -4.81 8.25
CA ALA A 169 15.61 -6.26 8.21
C ALA A 169 16.47 -6.77 7.03
N GLY A 170 17.77 -6.90 7.25
CA GLY A 170 18.66 -7.62 6.36
C GLY A 170 19.78 -6.84 5.68
N GLY A 171 20.07 -5.60 6.08
CA GLY A 171 21.27 -4.84 5.66
C GLY A 171 21.41 -4.60 4.14
N GLY A 172 22.04 -3.53 3.74
CA GLY A 172 22.50 -3.31 2.36
C GLY A 172 21.72 -2.32 1.50
N LEU A 173 20.67 -1.66 2.03
CA LEU A 173 20.10 -0.49 1.37
C LEU A 173 20.87 0.75 1.85
N SER A 174 21.59 1.40 0.95
CA SER A 174 22.21 2.70 1.25
C SER A 174 21.10 3.74 1.44
N LEU A 175 21.03 4.31 2.64
CA LEU A 175 20.10 5.38 2.99
C LEU A 175 20.76 6.76 2.86
N ALA A 176 21.78 6.88 2.01
CA ALA A 176 22.43 8.15 1.78
C ALA A 176 21.45 9.19 1.22
N GLU A 177 21.59 10.44 1.69
CA GLU A 177 20.76 11.57 1.26
C GLU A 177 20.81 11.76 -0.27
N GLY A 178 19.66 12.14 -0.85
CA GLY A 178 19.54 12.42 -2.27
C GLY A 178 19.42 11.19 -3.20
N ARG A 179 19.33 9.96 -2.65
CA ARG A 179 19.37 8.71 -3.44
C ARG A 179 18.02 8.06 -3.69
N LEU A 180 16.95 8.65 -3.24
CA LEU A 180 15.60 8.18 -3.49
C LEU A 180 14.93 9.06 -4.54
N LEU A 181 14.24 8.45 -5.50
CA LEU A 181 13.46 9.20 -6.49
C LEU A 181 12.16 9.70 -5.84
N PRO A 182 11.96 11.01 -5.69
CA PRO A 182 10.73 11.59 -5.16
C PRO A 182 9.67 11.58 -6.27
N GLU A 183 8.75 10.64 -6.17
CA GLU A 183 7.62 10.47 -7.08
C GLU A 183 6.41 9.85 -6.35
N THR A 184 5.31 9.65 -7.06
CA THR A 184 4.17 8.88 -6.56
C THR A 184 4.35 7.41 -6.87
N TRP A 185 4.50 6.61 -5.81
CA TRP A 185 4.73 5.17 -5.88
C TRP A 185 3.43 4.40 -5.65
N HIS A 186 3.14 3.46 -6.54
CA HIS A 186 1.99 2.58 -6.42
C HIS A 186 2.39 1.30 -5.68
N TYR A 187 1.53 0.87 -4.75
CA TYR A 187 1.70 -0.35 -3.99
C TYR A 187 0.35 -1.01 -3.68
N LYS A 188 0.39 -2.26 -3.21
CA LYS A 188 -0.77 -3.03 -2.80
C LYS A 188 -0.66 -3.38 -1.32
N TRP A 189 -1.79 -3.66 -0.70
CA TRP A 189 -1.81 -4.15 0.67
C TRP A 189 -0.95 -5.40 0.82
N GLY A 190 -0.07 -5.40 1.81
CA GLY A 190 0.89 -6.48 2.07
C GLY A 190 2.16 -6.43 1.22
N ASP A 191 2.39 -5.36 0.44
CA ASP A 191 3.68 -5.12 -0.19
C ASP A 191 4.74 -4.73 0.85
N SER A 192 6.01 -5.03 0.55
CA SER A 192 7.13 -4.76 1.45
C SER A 192 7.57 -3.30 1.39
N ARG A 193 7.76 -2.65 2.56
CA ARG A 193 8.41 -1.33 2.68
C ARG A 193 9.78 -1.31 2.01
N ARG A 194 10.55 -2.38 2.19
CA ARG A 194 11.87 -2.54 1.58
C ARG A 194 11.81 -2.60 0.06
N ASP A 195 10.78 -3.23 -0.52
CA ASP A 195 10.61 -3.27 -1.97
C ASP A 195 10.27 -1.89 -2.54
N ILE A 196 9.46 -1.10 -1.85
CA ILE A 196 9.20 0.29 -2.23
C ILE A 196 10.51 1.09 -2.21
N LEU A 197 11.26 1.03 -1.11
CA LEU A 197 12.53 1.74 -0.96
C LEU A 197 13.53 1.34 -2.06
N ARG A 198 13.66 0.04 -2.34
CA ARG A 198 14.52 -0.47 -3.42
C ARG A 198 14.08 0.07 -4.79
N ARG A 199 12.79 0.08 -5.10
CA ARG A 199 12.25 0.65 -6.35
C ARG A 199 12.55 2.14 -6.47
N MET A 200 12.49 2.89 -5.37
CA MET A 200 12.85 4.32 -5.37
C MET A 200 14.33 4.53 -5.65
N GLN A 201 15.23 3.70 -5.09
CA GLN A 201 16.66 3.73 -5.36
C GLN A 201 16.98 3.35 -6.80
N GLU A 202 16.40 2.25 -7.29
CA GLU A 202 16.56 1.80 -8.68
C GLU A 202 16.05 2.85 -9.68
N GLY A 203 14.88 3.44 -9.39
CA GLY A 203 14.32 4.53 -10.19
C GLY A 203 15.23 5.75 -10.24
N HIS A 204 15.81 6.15 -9.09
CA HIS A 204 16.78 7.24 -9.03
C HIS A 204 18.03 6.91 -9.85
N ALA A 205 18.61 5.71 -9.69
CA ALA A 205 19.80 5.31 -10.43
C ALA A 205 19.55 5.29 -11.94
N GLN A 206 18.44 4.72 -12.40
CA GLN A 206 18.06 4.69 -13.83
C GLN A 206 17.84 6.10 -14.39
N MET A 207 17.15 6.96 -13.64
CA MET A 207 16.95 8.36 -14.02
C MET A 207 18.31 9.07 -14.17
N MET A 208 19.20 8.92 -13.18
CA MET A 208 20.52 9.55 -13.20
C MET A 208 21.40 9.04 -14.37
N GLU A 209 21.38 7.73 -14.70
CA GLU A 209 22.10 7.21 -15.86
C GLU A 209 21.66 7.90 -17.16
N LYS A 210 20.34 8.02 -17.35
CA LYS A 210 19.76 8.62 -18.54
C LYS A 210 20.10 10.10 -18.65
N GLU A 211 19.84 10.88 -17.59
CA GLU A 211 20.02 12.32 -17.60
C GLU A 211 21.52 12.69 -17.69
N TRP A 212 22.39 11.93 -17.00
CA TRP A 212 23.85 12.13 -17.07
C TRP A 212 24.44 11.89 -18.46
N ALA A 213 23.94 10.89 -19.18
CA ALA A 213 24.39 10.61 -20.55
C ALA A 213 24.07 11.76 -21.52
N ALA A 214 23.00 12.51 -21.26
CA ALA A 214 22.55 13.61 -22.09
C ALA A 214 23.07 15.00 -21.65
N ARG A 215 23.89 15.07 -20.58
CA ARG A 215 24.32 16.33 -19.96
C ARG A 215 25.04 17.27 -20.92
N ALA A 216 24.94 18.55 -20.65
CA ALA A 216 25.72 19.60 -21.35
C ALA A 216 27.23 19.37 -21.14
N PRO A 217 28.07 19.75 -22.08
CA PRO A 217 29.53 19.75 -21.92
C PRO A 217 29.99 20.81 -20.90
N ASP A 218 31.22 20.69 -20.45
CA ASP A 218 31.92 21.69 -19.62
C ASP A 218 31.24 22.10 -18.32
N LEU A 219 30.54 21.15 -17.66
CA LEU A 219 30.00 21.36 -16.32
C LEU A 219 31.15 21.40 -15.29
N PRO A 220 31.06 22.25 -14.23
CA PRO A 220 32.11 22.41 -13.22
C PRO A 220 32.15 21.28 -12.18
N PHE A 221 31.55 20.15 -12.46
CA PHE A 221 31.57 18.92 -11.66
C PHE A 221 31.71 17.71 -12.56
N GLN A 222 32.29 16.61 -12.05
CA GLN A 222 32.76 15.48 -12.84
C GLN A 222 31.96 14.19 -12.58
N THR A 223 31.18 14.14 -11.50
CA THR A 223 30.48 12.93 -11.07
C THR A 223 28.97 13.14 -11.01
N LYS A 224 28.22 12.03 -11.14
CA LYS A 224 26.77 12.03 -10.94
C LYS A 224 26.39 12.51 -9.53
N ASP A 225 27.22 12.14 -8.55
CA ASP A 225 26.99 12.51 -7.15
C ASP A 225 27.10 14.01 -6.96
N GLU A 226 28.09 14.66 -7.54
CA GLU A 226 28.20 16.13 -7.52
C GLU A 226 27.02 16.82 -8.20
N ALA A 227 26.49 16.24 -9.28
CA ALA A 227 25.28 16.73 -9.93
C ALA A 227 24.07 16.62 -9.01
N VAL A 228 23.89 15.51 -8.28
CA VAL A 228 22.81 15.33 -7.30
C VAL A 228 22.95 16.32 -6.15
N VAL A 229 24.18 16.57 -5.66
CA VAL A 229 24.44 17.58 -4.63
C VAL A 229 23.97 18.95 -5.09
N LEU A 230 24.38 19.40 -6.26
CA LEU A 230 23.95 20.70 -6.79
C LEU A 230 22.45 20.76 -7.05
N ALA A 231 21.86 19.66 -7.58
CA ALA A 231 20.43 19.59 -7.84
C ALA A 231 19.59 19.68 -6.55
N SER A 232 20.06 19.08 -5.44
CA SER A 232 19.39 19.20 -4.15
C SER A 232 19.38 20.63 -3.62
N ILE A 233 20.41 21.41 -3.93
CA ILE A 233 20.46 22.84 -3.59
C ILE A 233 19.45 23.60 -4.46
N VAL A 234 19.48 23.40 -5.79
CA VAL A 234 18.54 24.04 -6.72
C VAL A 234 17.09 23.72 -6.36
N GLU A 235 16.80 22.47 -5.97
CA GLU A 235 15.47 22.04 -5.53
C GLU A 235 14.95 22.85 -4.33
N LYS A 236 15.84 23.17 -3.40
CA LYS A 236 15.51 23.94 -2.18
C LYS A 236 15.47 25.44 -2.40
N GLU A 237 16.08 25.94 -3.48
CA GLU A 237 16.16 27.39 -3.76
C GLU A 237 14.92 27.91 -4.53
N THR A 238 14.34 27.11 -5.42
CA THR A 238 13.20 27.58 -6.20
C THR A 238 12.15 26.51 -6.45
N GLY A 239 10.89 26.86 -6.15
CA GLY A 239 9.71 26.09 -6.55
C GLY A 239 9.24 26.39 -7.98
N LYS A 240 9.76 27.45 -8.63
CA LYS A 240 9.35 27.84 -9.97
C LYS A 240 10.08 27.03 -11.04
N ALA A 241 9.31 26.32 -11.87
CA ALA A 241 9.85 25.46 -12.90
C ALA A 241 10.66 26.21 -13.97
N ASP A 242 10.24 27.41 -14.34
CA ASP A 242 10.87 28.28 -15.35
C ASP A 242 12.16 28.94 -14.86
N GLU A 243 12.38 29.04 -13.56
CA GLU A 243 13.61 29.62 -12.99
C GLU A 243 14.69 28.58 -12.66
N ARG A 244 14.36 27.28 -12.57
CA ARG A 244 15.30 26.24 -12.15
C ARG A 244 16.60 26.24 -12.97
N ALA A 245 16.50 26.29 -14.29
CA ALA A 245 17.68 26.32 -15.17
C ALA A 245 18.51 27.59 -14.98
N HIS A 246 17.90 28.72 -14.64
CA HIS A 246 18.59 29.98 -14.38
C HIS A 246 19.31 29.96 -13.02
N VAL A 247 18.63 29.49 -11.96
CA VAL A 247 19.25 29.29 -10.64
C VAL A 247 20.45 28.31 -10.75
N ALA A 248 20.29 27.21 -11.47
CA ALA A 248 21.37 26.28 -11.76
C ALA A 248 22.54 26.97 -12.50
N GLY A 249 22.25 27.81 -13.50
CA GLY A 249 23.24 28.61 -14.22
C GLY A 249 24.06 29.54 -13.30
N VAL A 250 23.39 30.19 -12.34
CA VAL A 250 24.09 31.02 -11.34
C VAL A 250 25.05 30.19 -10.51
N PHE A 251 24.62 29.05 -9.99
CA PHE A 251 25.49 28.19 -9.17
C PHE A 251 26.62 27.58 -9.98
N VAL A 252 26.38 27.15 -11.23
CA VAL A 252 27.43 26.70 -12.15
C VAL A 252 28.47 27.78 -12.38
N ASN A 253 28.06 29.04 -12.58
CA ASN A 253 28.99 30.17 -12.74
C ASN A 253 29.81 30.42 -11.47
N ARG A 254 29.16 30.38 -10.28
CA ARG A 254 29.88 30.50 -9.01
C ARG A 254 30.93 29.41 -8.80
N LEU A 255 30.59 28.16 -9.11
CA LEU A 255 31.53 27.03 -9.03
C LEU A 255 32.74 27.24 -9.97
N ARG A 256 32.50 27.65 -11.24
CA ARG A 256 33.58 27.95 -12.22
C ARG A 256 34.51 29.05 -11.73
N LEU A 257 33.98 30.05 -11.03
CA LEU A 257 34.75 31.18 -10.50
C LEU A 257 35.35 30.92 -9.10
N GLY A 258 35.16 29.73 -8.54
CA GLY A 258 35.58 29.43 -7.17
C GLY A 258 34.90 30.28 -6.11
N MET A 259 33.71 30.81 -6.42
CA MET A 259 32.87 31.56 -5.47
C MET A 259 32.19 30.60 -4.49
N ARG A 260 31.82 31.10 -3.31
CA ARG A 260 30.97 30.39 -2.35
C ARG A 260 29.55 30.32 -2.89
N LEU A 261 28.83 29.19 -2.69
CA LEU A 261 27.44 29.06 -3.15
C LEU A 261 26.48 29.92 -2.34
N GLN A 262 26.71 30.09 -1.02
CA GLN A 262 25.94 30.96 -0.13
C GLN A 262 24.44 30.66 -0.18
N SER A 263 24.08 29.40 0.01
CA SER A 263 22.73 28.88 -0.01
C SER A 263 22.26 28.59 1.42
N ASP A 264 21.20 29.24 1.87
CA ASP A 264 20.60 29.07 3.19
C ASP A 264 20.19 27.60 3.47
N PRO A 265 19.55 26.88 2.53
CA PRO A 265 19.19 25.48 2.72
C PRO A 265 20.36 24.56 3.09
N THR A 266 21.57 24.84 2.61
CA THR A 266 22.77 24.05 2.97
C THR A 266 23.16 24.23 4.43
N VAL A 267 22.97 25.43 4.96
CA VAL A 267 23.22 25.73 6.39
C VAL A 267 22.15 25.06 7.25
N ALA A 268 20.89 25.21 6.88
CA ALA A 268 19.78 24.59 7.58
C ALA A 268 19.95 23.07 7.68
N PHE A 269 20.29 22.40 6.58
CA PHE A 269 20.56 20.96 6.56
C PHE A 269 21.73 20.58 7.47
N GLY A 270 22.84 21.30 7.42
CA GLY A 270 24.00 20.99 8.24
C GLY A 270 23.77 21.18 9.74
N LEU A 271 22.80 21.99 10.13
CA LEU A 271 22.36 22.17 11.54
C LEU A 271 21.34 21.09 11.95
N SER A 272 20.55 20.58 11.02
CA SER A 272 19.48 19.60 11.27
C SER A 272 19.35 18.62 10.09
N PRO A 273 20.26 17.62 9.97
CA PRO A 273 20.28 16.72 8.84
C PRO A 273 19.15 15.67 8.84
N ASP A 274 18.56 15.40 10.01
CA ASP A 274 17.53 14.36 10.19
C ASP A 274 16.10 14.91 10.16
N ALA A 275 15.93 16.23 10.26
CA ALA A 275 14.63 16.88 10.23
C ALA A 275 14.74 18.32 9.73
N PRO A 276 13.70 18.90 9.12
CA PRO A 276 13.69 20.31 8.74
C PRO A 276 13.93 21.20 9.96
N LEU A 277 14.73 22.26 9.77
CA LEU A 277 14.93 23.26 10.82
C LEU A 277 13.60 24.02 11.05
N ASP A 278 13.13 24.05 12.28
CA ASP A 278 11.84 24.63 12.70
C ASP A 278 11.84 26.15 12.89
N ARG A 279 12.97 26.80 12.62
CA ARG A 279 13.19 28.24 12.78
C ARG A 279 13.95 28.85 11.61
N LEU A 280 13.87 30.15 11.49
CA LEU A 280 14.71 30.90 10.56
C LEU A 280 16.18 30.86 10.96
N LEU A 281 17.07 30.91 9.98
CA LEU A 281 18.50 31.00 10.20
C LEU A 281 18.87 32.35 10.81
N SER A 282 19.68 32.30 11.86
CA SER A 282 20.28 33.46 12.51
C SER A 282 21.61 33.85 11.83
N ARG A 283 22.11 35.04 12.11
CA ARG A 283 23.45 35.47 11.67
C ARG A 283 24.57 34.58 12.23
N THR A 284 24.36 33.99 13.39
CA THR A 284 25.30 33.06 14.03
C THR A 284 25.34 31.76 13.26
N ASP A 285 24.18 31.23 12.84
CA ASP A 285 24.10 30.01 12.03
C ASP A 285 24.89 30.11 10.72
N LEU A 286 24.76 31.26 10.03
CA LEU A 286 25.52 31.53 8.79
C LEU A 286 27.05 31.61 8.99
N ARG A 287 27.53 31.80 10.23
CA ARG A 287 28.94 31.86 10.59
C ARG A 287 29.46 30.59 11.26
N THR A 288 28.56 29.68 11.62
CA THR A 288 28.93 28.40 12.22
C THR A 288 29.65 27.54 11.18
N ASP A 289 30.88 27.14 11.48
CA ASP A 289 31.63 26.28 10.55
C ASP A 289 31.22 24.81 10.67
N HIS A 290 30.57 24.32 9.65
CA HIS A 290 30.26 22.90 9.44
C HIS A 290 30.38 22.54 7.93
N ALA A 291 30.48 21.27 7.64
CA ALA A 291 30.80 20.78 6.29
C ALA A 291 29.83 21.26 5.19
N TRP A 292 28.55 21.47 5.52
CA TRP A 292 27.54 21.95 4.58
C TRP A 292 27.40 23.47 4.53
N ASN A 293 28.12 24.25 5.36
CA ASN A 293 27.97 25.71 5.35
C ASN A 293 28.64 26.34 4.12
N THR A 294 27.87 26.58 3.06
CA THR A 294 28.34 27.18 1.81
C THR A 294 28.58 28.72 1.91
N TYR A 295 28.31 29.35 3.07
CA TYR A 295 28.77 30.72 3.37
C TYR A 295 30.22 30.73 3.85
N MET A 296 30.69 29.65 4.47
CA MET A 296 32.04 29.54 5.01
C MET A 296 32.95 28.77 4.07
N ARG A 297 32.46 27.80 3.36
CA ARG A 297 33.22 26.87 2.50
C ARG A 297 32.92 27.10 1.02
N LYS A 298 33.95 26.89 0.17
CA LYS A 298 33.84 26.96 -1.29
C LYS A 298 33.50 25.58 -1.85
N GLY A 299 32.93 25.56 -3.04
CA GLY A 299 32.58 24.32 -3.75
C GLY A 299 31.25 23.74 -3.28
N LEU A 300 31.03 22.49 -3.66
CA LEU A 300 29.84 21.72 -3.26
C LEU A 300 29.99 21.22 -1.82
N PRO A 301 28.89 21.11 -1.07
CA PRO A 301 28.90 20.41 0.22
C PRO A 301 29.13 18.89 0.02
N PRO A 302 29.45 18.15 1.11
CA PRO A 302 29.91 16.75 1.00
C PRO A 302 28.80 15.77 0.57
N SER A 303 27.53 16.14 0.69
CA SER A 303 26.37 15.33 0.28
C SER A 303 25.22 16.21 -0.18
N PRO A 304 24.24 15.64 -0.88
CA PRO A 304 22.94 16.29 -1.11
C PRO A 304 22.30 16.71 0.22
N ILE A 305 21.37 17.67 0.17
CA ILE A 305 20.64 18.21 1.31
C ILE A 305 19.14 17.90 1.26
N ALA A 306 18.69 17.25 0.23
CA ALA A 306 17.31 16.85 0.00
C ALA A 306 17.25 15.84 -1.16
N LEU A 307 16.05 15.29 -1.39
CA LEU A 307 15.73 14.48 -2.56
C LEU A 307 15.37 15.39 -3.74
N PRO A 308 16.25 15.59 -4.73
CA PRO A 308 15.94 16.43 -5.88
C PRO A 308 15.01 15.71 -6.84
N GLY A 309 14.04 16.42 -7.38
CA GLY A 309 13.22 15.94 -8.48
C GLY A 309 13.98 15.89 -9.82
N ARG A 310 13.39 15.18 -10.80
CA ARG A 310 13.95 15.09 -12.16
C ARG A 310 14.23 16.45 -12.77
N ALA A 311 13.33 17.43 -12.56
CA ALA A 311 13.46 18.76 -13.13
C ALA A 311 14.68 19.52 -12.60
N SER A 312 15.02 19.37 -11.32
CA SER A 312 16.22 19.97 -10.73
C SER A 312 17.51 19.29 -11.20
N ILE A 313 17.48 17.97 -11.36
CA ILE A 313 18.59 17.22 -11.99
C ILE A 313 18.81 17.70 -13.42
N GLN A 314 17.77 17.81 -14.23
CA GLN A 314 17.86 18.32 -15.61
C GLN A 314 18.35 19.76 -15.66
N ALA A 315 17.86 20.62 -14.77
CA ALA A 315 18.30 22.01 -14.69
C ALA A 315 19.80 22.15 -14.42
N VAL A 316 20.35 21.30 -13.57
CA VAL A 316 21.79 21.29 -13.25
C VAL A 316 22.64 20.69 -14.39
N LEU A 317 22.11 19.68 -15.07
CA LEU A 317 22.79 19.04 -16.21
C LEU A 317 22.65 19.86 -17.51
N HIS A 318 21.66 20.76 -17.59
CA HIS A 318 21.43 21.68 -18.71
C HIS A 318 21.17 23.09 -18.18
N PRO A 319 22.14 23.72 -17.49
CA PRO A 319 21.95 25.04 -16.90
C PRO A 319 21.74 26.10 -17.96
N LEU A 320 20.93 27.12 -17.67
CA LEU A 320 20.80 28.27 -18.53
C LEU A 320 22.16 28.95 -18.70
N THR A 321 22.55 29.21 -19.94
CA THR A 321 23.74 30.00 -20.25
C THR A 321 23.47 31.45 -19.87
N THR A 322 24.09 31.92 -18.81
CA THR A 322 23.94 33.27 -18.29
C THR A 322 25.28 33.80 -17.75
N LYS A 323 25.37 35.12 -17.53
CA LYS A 323 26.46 35.77 -16.81
C LYS A 323 26.09 36.09 -15.37
N ASP A 324 24.90 35.76 -14.93
CA ASP A 324 24.42 36.08 -13.60
C ASP A 324 25.16 35.29 -12.53
N LEU A 325 25.44 35.95 -11.41
CA LEU A 325 26.15 35.43 -10.26
C LEU A 325 25.31 35.53 -8.98
N TYR A 326 24.20 36.26 -9.02
CA TYR A 326 23.35 36.58 -7.87
C TYR A 326 21.89 36.49 -8.23
N PHE A 327 21.08 36.12 -7.27
CA PHE A 327 19.62 36.23 -7.34
C PHE A 327 19.07 36.61 -5.96
N VAL A 328 17.88 37.19 -5.91
CA VAL A 328 17.12 37.49 -4.69
C VAL A 328 15.64 37.47 -5.04
N ALA A 329 14.81 37.13 -4.06
CA ALA A 329 13.36 37.09 -4.22
C ALA A 329 12.81 38.42 -4.75
N ASP A 330 11.85 38.40 -5.66
CA ASP A 330 11.20 39.54 -6.30
C ASP A 330 9.89 39.97 -5.62
N GLY A 331 9.36 39.13 -4.70
CA GLY A 331 8.09 39.33 -4.02
C GLY A 331 6.87 38.75 -4.71
N THR A 332 7.04 38.13 -5.88
CA THR A 332 5.97 37.43 -6.62
C THR A 332 6.10 35.91 -6.53
N GLY A 333 7.01 35.43 -5.66
CA GLY A 333 7.40 34.03 -5.54
C GLY A 333 8.52 33.62 -6.51
N GLY A 334 9.11 34.56 -7.24
CA GLY A 334 10.25 34.37 -8.12
C GLY A 334 11.48 35.15 -7.70
N HIS A 335 12.46 35.25 -8.62
CA HIS A 335 13.74 35.86 -8.37
C HIS A 335 14.13 36.91 -9.40
N VAL A 336 14.84 37.93 -8.95
CA VAL A 336 15.56 38.89 -9.81
C VAL A 336 17.03 38.51 -9.81
N PHE A 337 17.58 38.34 -11.00
CA PHE A 337 18.97 37.95 -11.23
C PHE A 337 19.89 39.16 -11.43
N ALA A 338 21.18 39.00 -11.14
CA ALA A 338 22.17 40.04 -11.33
C ALA A 338 23.57 39.48 -11.58
N GLN A 339 24.34 40.14 -12.46
CA GLN A 339 25.72 39.78 -12.79
C GLN A 339 26.73 40.31 -11.80
N THR A 340 26.40 41.39 -11.10
CA THR A 340 27.33 42.09 -10.19
C THR A 340 26.76 42.20 -8.77
N LEU A 341 27.62 42.27 -7.77
CA LEU A 341 27.25 42.52 -6.38
C LEU A 341 26.50 43.86 -6.22
N ALA A 342 26.92 44.89 -6.95
CA ALA A 342 26.21 46.18 -6.92
C ALA A 342 24.78 46.09 -7.43
N GLY A 343 24.56 45.31 -8.52
CA GLY A 343 23.22 45.01 -9.04
C GLY A 343 22.37 44.22 -8.02
N HIS A 344 22.96 43.19 -7.43
CA HIS A 344 22.32 42.40 -6.40
C HIS A 344 21.90 43.24 -5.19
N ASN A 345 22.79 44.07 -4.67
CA ASN A 345 22.52 44.95 -3.51
C ASN A 345 21.33 45.92 -3.82
N ARG A 346 21.23 46.43 -5.03
CA ARG A 346 20.06 47.22 -5.46
C ARG A 346 18.77 46.40 -5.40
N ASN A 347 18.81 45.17 -5.89
CA ASN A 347 17.66 44.27 -5.87
C ASN A 347 17.25 43.90 -4.42
N VAL A 348 18.22 43.59 -3.57
CA VAL A 348 18.01 43.36 -2.12
C VAL A 348 17.35 44.56 -1.45
N ALA A 349 17.81 45.80 -1.77
CA ALA A 349 17.21 47.02 -1.21
C ALA A 349 15.75 47.21 -1.67
N LYS A 350 15.41 46.83 -2.93
CA LYS A 350 14.03 46.80 -3.43
C LYS A 350 13.18 45.78 -2.71
N TRP A 351 13.68 44.55 -2.56
CA TRP A 351 13.01 43.48 -1.86
C TRP A 351 12.69 43.85 -0.41
N ARG A 352 13.67 44.36 0.35
CA ARG A 352 13.46 44.81 1.73
C ARG A 352 12.42 45.93 1.87
N ARG A 353 12.32 46.87 0.87
CA ARG A 353 11.27 47.85 0.85
C ARG A 353 9.89 47.24 0.67
N LEU A 354 9.76 46.28 -0.27
CA LEU A 354 8.52 45.55 -0.52
C LEU A 354 8.07 44.77 0.71
N GLN A 355 8.97 44.04 1.35
CA GLN A 355 8.66 43.31 2.59
C GLN A 355 8.11 44.25 3.70
N ARG A 356 8.72 45.42 3.89
CA ARG A 356 8.24 46.40 4.89
C ARG A 356 6.83 46.89 4.54
N ALA A 357 6.57 47.17 3.27
CA ALA A 357 5.23 47.63 2.83
C ALA A 357 4.16 46.56 3.07
N LEU A 358 4.47 45.29 2.82
CA LEU A 358 3.56 44.17 3.08
C LEU A 358 3.29 43.94 4.58
N THR A 359 4.28 44.17 5.44
CA THR A 359 4.13 44.03 6.91
C THR A 359 3.43 45.23 7.56
N THR A 360 3.48 46.41 6.96
CA THR A 360 2.84 47.64 7.49
C THR A 360 1.46 47.90 6.89
N GLY A 361 1.03 47.22 5.85
CA GLY A 361 -0.28 47.36 5.20
C GLY A 361 -1.32 46.29 5.62
N GLY A 362 -1.05 45.52 6.64
CA GLY A 362 -1.90 44.44 7.17
C GLY A 362 -2.62 44.79 8.48
N ASP A 363 -2.69 46.07 8.91
CA ASP A 363 -3.49 46.54 10.04
C ASP A 363 -4.80 47.17 9.58
#